data_42e2d8bbd4393a215c47ac1501e28573
#
_entry.id   42e2d8bbd4393a215c47ac1501e28573
#
_cell.length_a   1.000
_cell.length_b   1.000
_cell.length_c   1.000
_cell.angle_alpha   90.00
_cell.angle_beta   90.00
_cell.angle_gamma   90.00
#
_symmetry.space_group_name_H-M   'P 1'
#
loop_
_entity.id
_entity.type
_entity.pdbx_description
1 polymer ?
#
loop_
_entity_poly.entity_id
_entity_poly.type
_entity_poly.pdbx_seq_one_letter_code
_entity_poly.pdbx_strand_id
1 'polypeptide(L)'
;MLPQGLIVSCQALPDEPLHSSFIMSKMALAAYEGGAVGIRANSKEDIIAIKKEVNLPIIGIVKRDYDNSDVFITATSQEIDELIESKCEVIALDATKQQRPKE
;
A
#
# COMPACT_ATOMS: atom_id res chain seq x y z
N MET A 1 -16.10 -1.53 -4.44
CA MET A 1 -15.64 -1.58 -5.85
C MET A 1 -14.80 -0.37 -6.16
N LEU A 2 -13.71 -0.56 -6.90
CA LEU A 2 -12.85 0.55 -7.31
C LEU A 2 -13.43 1.26 -8.52
N PRO A 3 -13.34 2.60 -8.58
CA PRO A 3 -13.79 3.33 -9.77
C PRO A 3 -12.90 3.02 -10.97
N GLN A 4 -13.45 3.22 -12.16
CA GLN A 4 -12.67 3.09 -13.39
C GLN A 4 -11.83 4.33 -13.60
N GLY A 5 -10.59 4.16 -14.02
CA GLY A 5 -9.67 5.26 -14.26
C GLY A 5 -8.25 4.93 -13.84
N LEU A 6 -7.42 5.95 -13.74
CA LEU A 6 -6.01 5.77 -13.40
C LEU A 6 -5.82 5.56 -11.90
N ILE A 7 -5.15 4.46 -11.55
CA ILE A 7 -4.71 4.18 -10.18
C ILE A 7 -3.21 4.40 -10.14
N VAL A 8 -2.76 5.28 -9.24
CA VAL A 8 -1.35 5.66 -9.15
C VAL A 8 -0.71 4.99 -7.93
N SER A 9 0.44 4.38 -8.14
CA SER A 9 1.21 3.75 -7.08
C SER A 9 2.11 4.80 -6.41
N CYS A 10 1.91 5.02 -5.11
CA CYS A 10 2.72 5.92 -4.30
C CYS A 10 3.47 5.09 -3.28
N GLN A 11 4.66 4.62 -3.63
CA GLN A 11 5.42 3.69 -2.82
C GLN A 11 6.92 4.00 -2.88
N ALA A 12 7.59 3.86 -1.74
CA ALA A 12 9.05 3.88 -1.66
C ALA A 12 9.50 2.92 -0.56
N LEU A 13 10.48 2.08 -0.85
CA LEU A 13 11.04 1.15 0.12
C LEU A 13 12.02 1.86 1.06
N PRO A 14 12.35 1.28 2.23
CA PRO A 14 13.18 1.95 3.23
C PRO A 14 14.54 2.42 2.74
N ASP A 15 15.09 1.77 1.71
CA ASP A 15 16.40 2.14 1.14
C ASP A 15 16.29 3.12 -0.03
N GLU A 16 15.09 3.54 -0.39
CA GLU A 16 14.90 4.45 -1.51
C GLU A 16 14.88 5.92 -1.05
N PRO A 17 15.37 6.86 -1.90
CA PRO A 17 15.49 8.27 -1.49
C PRO A 17 14.20 8.95 -1.06
N LEU A 18 13.05 8.53 -1.62
CA LEU A 18 11.77 9.16 -1.31
C LEU A 18 11.01 8.47 -0.17
N HIS A 19 11.66 7.56 0.57
CA HIS A 19 11.00 6.84 1.66
C HIS A 19 10.60 7.78 2.80
N SER A 20 9.34 8.19 2.81
CA SER A 20 8.76 9.07 3.82
C SER A 20 7.25 9.09 3.65
N SER A 21 6.51 8.88 4.72
CA SER A 21 5.05 8.94 4.68
C SER A 21 4.58 10.34 4.30
N PHE A 22 5.30 11.38 4.73
CA PHE A 22 5.01 12.75 4.33
C PHE A 22 5.16 12.92 2.81
N ILE A 23 6.25 12.43 2.23
CA ILE A 23 6.49 12.53 0.78
C ILE A 23 5.42 11.73 0.03
N MET A 24 5.07 10.52 0.50
CA MET A 24 4.04 9.71 -0.14
C MET A 24 2.69 10.41 -0.12
N SER A 25 2.34 11.10 0.97
CA SER A 25 1.11 11.86 1.05
C SER A 25 1.07 13.00 0.01
N LYS A 26 2.20 13.65 -0.24
CA LYS A 26 2.28 14.71 -1.25
C LYS A 26 2.26 14.17 -2.67
N MET A 27 2.86 13.00 -2.90
CA MET A 27 2.76 12.32 -4.19
C MET A 27 1.32 11.92 -4.48
N ALA A 28 0.58 11.45 -3.48
CA ALA A 28 -0.83 11.13 -3.63
C ALA A 28 -1.67 12.37 -3.95
N LEU A 29 -1.37 13.49 -3.30
CA LEU A 29 -2.04 14.76 -3.59
C LEU A 29 -1.79 15.20 -5.04
N ALA A 30 -0.54 15.10 -5.50
CA ALA A 30 -0.21 15.42 -6.89
C ALA A 30 -0.94 14.50 -7.87
N ALA A 31 -1.02 13.21 -7.56
CA ALA A 31 -1.75 12.24 -8.38
C ALA A 31 -3.25 12.58 -8.44
N TYR A 32 -3.84 12.95 -7.31
CA TYR A 32 -5.24 13.37 -7.25
C TYR A 32 -5.48 14.60 -8.13
N GLU A 33 -4.62 15.60 -8.04
CA GLU A 33 -4.72 16.81 -8.85
C GLU A 33 -4.56 16.51 -10.35
N GLY A 34 -3.81 15.46 -10.67
CA GLY A 34 -3.64 14.98 -12.04
C GLY A 34 -4.76 14.09 -12.55
N GLY A 35 -5.78 13.81 -11.74
CA GLY A 35 -6.95 13.06 -12.16
C GLY A 35 -6.97 11.58 -11.76
N ALA A 36 -6.10 11.15 -10.86
CA ALA A 36 -6.14 9.77 -10.36
C ALA A 36 -7.46 9.47 -9.62
N VAL A 37 -7.96 8.26 -9.75
CA VAL A 37 -9.21 7.84 -9.11
C VAL A 37 -8.95 6.85 -7.96
N GLY A 38 -7.71 6.46 -7.74
CA GLY A 38 -7.31 5.58 -6.64
C GLY A 38 -5.81 5.61 -6.45
N ILE A 39 -5.36 5.15 -5.28
CA ILE A 39 -3.94 5.12 -4.90
C ILE A 39 -3.60 3.72 -4.42
N ARG A 40 -2.45 3.20 -4.85
CA ARG A 40 -1.88 1.99 -4.28
C ARG A 40 -0.72 2.41 -3.37
N ALA A 41 -0.78 2.00 -2.12
CA ALA A 41 0.18 2.44 -1.11
C ALA A 41 0.70 1.26 -0.28
N ASN A 42 1.92 1.41 0.21
CA ASN A 42 2.61 0.40 1.00
C ASN A 42 2.70 0.86 2.45
N SER A 43 2.31 -0.01 3.37
CA SER A 43 2.38 0.14 4.81
C SER A 43 1.27 1.00 5.42
N LYS A 44 0.99 0.68 6.68
CA LYS A 44 -0.03 1.37 7.47
C LYS A 44 0.26 2.87 7.61
N GLU A 45 1.52 3.22 7.85
CA GLU A 45 1.92 4.60 8.08
C GLU A 45 1.68 5.47 6.85
N ASP A 46 2.07 4.98 5.67
CA ASP A 46 1.87 5.71 4.41
C ASP A 46 0.39 5.86 4.11
N ILE A 47 -0.39 4.79 4.30
CA ILE A 47 -1.83 4.81 4.04
C ILE A 47 -2.52 5.85 4.92
N ILE A 48 -2.19 5.88 6.20
CA ILE A 48 -2.77 6.85 7.13
C ILE A 48 -2.43 8.29 6.70
N ALA A 49 -1.17 8.53 6.33
CA ALA A 49 -0.73 9.85 5.88
C ALA A 49 -1.45 10.28 4.60
N ILE A 50 -1.59 9.36 3.65
CA ILE A 50 -2.29 9.61 2.38
C ILE A 50 -3.76 9.92 2.62
N LYS A 51 -4.43 9.18 3.50
CA LYS A 51 -5.85 9.39 3.80
C LYS A 51 -6.12 10.76 4.41
N LYS A 52 -5.15 11.37 5.05
CA LYS A 52 -5.28 12.74 5.58
C LYS A 52 -5.19 13.80 4.49
N GLU A 53 -4.57 13.49 3.35
CA GLU A 53 -4.36 14.43 2.25
C GLU A 53 -5.42 14.32 1.15
N VAL A 54 -5.88 13.10 0.85
CA VAL A 54 -6.80 12.87 -0.26
C VAL A 54 -7.93 11.95 0.14
N ASN A 55 -9.07 12.14 -0.50
CA ASN A 55 -10.25 11.29 -0.29
C ASN A 55 -10.45 10.38 -1.51
N LEU A 56 -9.50 9.48 -1.72
CA LEU A 56 -9.53 8.49 -2.79
C LEU A 56 -9.50 7.09 -2.21
N PRO A 57 -10.08 6.09 -2.90
CA PRO A 57 -9.90 4.69 -2.50
C PRO A 57 -8.42 4.32 -2.50
N ILE A 58 -8.00 3.59 -1.47
CA ILE A 58 -6.60 3.14 -1.34
C ILE A 58 -6.55 1.63 -1.39
N ILE A 59 -5.71 1.10 -2.27
CA ILE A 59 -5.33 -0.31 -2.30
C ILE A 59 -4.09 -0.43 -1.43
N GLY A 60 -4.23 -1.07 -0.29
CA GLY A 60 -3.14 -1.22 0.67
C GLY A 60 -2.38 -2.51 0.48
N ILE A 61 -1.06 -2.43 0.59
CA ILE A 61 -0.17 -3.58 0.62
C ILE A 61 0.86 -3.38 1.73
N VAL A 62 1.50 -4.47 2.14
CA VAL A 62 2.70 -4.40 2.98
C VAL A 62 3.76 -5.26 2.31
N LYS A 63 4.88 -4.64 1.94
CA LYS A 63 6.04 -5.33 1.38
C LYS A 63 7.00 -5.66 2.52
N ARG A 64 7.23 -6.94 2.75
CA ARG A 64 8.09 -7.41 3.83
C ARG A 64 8.76 -8.72 3.43
N ASP A 65 10.08 -8.80 3.63
CA ASP A 65 10.83 -10.01 3.33
C ASP A 65 10.77 -11.00 4.48
N TYR A 66 10.67 -12.29 4.15
CA TYR A 66 10.74 -13.39 5.11
C TYR A 66 11.74 -14.43 4.63
N ASP A 67 12.59 -14.90 5.52
CA ASP A 67 13.65 -15.86 5.19
C ASP A 67 13.11 -17.21 4.71
N ASN A 68 11.90 -17.57 5.11
CA ASN A 68 11.31 -18.87 4.82
C ASN A 68 10.31 -18.85 3.67
N SER A 69 10.24 -17.75 2.92
CA SER A 69 9.27 -17.63 1.84
C SER A 69 9.69 -16.58 0.83
N ASP A 70 9.34 -16.80 -0.45
CA ASP A 70 9.51 -15.80 -1.51
C ASP A 70 8.30 -14.87 -1.63
N VAL A 71 7.25 -15.09 -0.85
CA VAL A 71 6.09 -14.21 -0.84
C VAL A 71 6.47 -12.90 -0.16
N PHE A 72 6.30 -11.78 -0.86
CA PHE A 72 6.78 -10.48 -0.42
C PHE A 72 5.65 -9.50 -0.08
N ILE A 73 4.53 -9.55 -0.82
CA ILE A 73 3.44 -8.57 -0.68
C ILE A 73 2.33 -9.15 0.18
N THR A 74 2.07 -8.53 1.35
CA THR A 74 1.00 -8.90 2.30
C THR A 74 1.04 -10.40 2.58
N ALA A 75 2.18 -10.87 3.12
CA ALA A 75 2.49 -12.29 3.17
C ALA A 75 1.81 -13.06 4.30
N THR A 76 1.51 -12.40 5.43
CA THR A 76 0.94 -13.06 6.62
C THR A 76 -0.28 -12.31 7.15
N SER A 77 -0.98 -12.92 8.12
CA SER A 77 -2.11 -12.28 8.78
C SER A 77 -1.69 -11.02 9.55
N GLN A 78 -0.44 -10.92 9.98
CA GLN A 78 0.05 -9.70 10.63
C GLN A 78 -0.04 -8.50 9.68
N GLU A 79 0.38 -8.65 8.42
CA GLU A 79 0.28 -7.57 7.42
C GLU A 79 -1.18 -7.25 7.10
N ILE A 80 -2.04 -8.24 7.05
CA ILE A 80 -3.47 -8.03 6.83
C ILE A 80 -4.06 -7.21 7.98
N ASP A 81 -3.70 -7.52 9.23
CA ASP A 81 -4.17 -6.78 10.40
C ASP A 81 -3.69 -5.33 10.36
N GLU A 82 -2.44 -5.09 9.98
CA GLU A 82 -1.90 -3.73 9.82
C GLU A 82 -2.71 -2.94 8.80
N LEU A 83 -3.08 -3.57 7.68
CA LEU A 83 -3.87 -2.92 6.64
C LEU A 83 -5.31 -2.66 7.08
N ILE A 84 -5.91 -3.56 7.84
CA ILE A 84 -7.25 -3.34 8.41
C ILE A 84 -7.21 -2.11 9.33
N GLU A 85 -6.18 -1.98 10.17
CA GLU A 85 -6.02 -0.83 11.06
C GLU A 85 -5.82 0.48 10.29
N SER A 86 -5.22 0.42 9.10
CA SER A 86 -5.03 1.60 8.25
C SER A 86 -6.32 2.12 7.63
N LYS A 87 -7.37 1.28 7.61
CA LYS A 87 -8.67 1.58 7.01
C LYS A 87 -8.61 1.82 5.51
N CYS A 88 -7.67 1.17 4.81
CA CYS A 88 -7.65 1.20 3.35
C CYS A 88 -8.89 0.47 2.80
N GLU A 89 -9.34 0.86 1.62
CA GLU A 89 -10.55 0.33 1.01
C GLU A 89 -10.37 -1.08 0.45
N VAL A 90 -9.17 -1.40 -0.05
CA VAL A 90 -8.86 -2.69 -0.65
C VAL A 90 -7.51 -3.17 -0.12
N ILE A 91 -7.42 -4.46 0.20
CA ILE A 91 -6.17 -5.10 0.60
C ILE A 91 -5.72 -6.01 -0.54
N ALA A 92 -4.50 -5.80 -1.04
CA ALA A 92 -3.92 -6.64 -2.07
C ALA A 92 -2.85 -7.54 -1.46
N LEU A 93 -2.81 -8.78 -1.92
CA LEU A 93 -1.84 -9.76 -1.44
C LEU A 93 -1.33 -10.59 -2.62
N ASP A 94 -0.17 -11.22 -2.40
CA ASP A 94 0.41 -12.14 -3.37
C ASP A 94 -0.35 -13.46 -3.31
N ALA A 95 -1.07 -13.78 -4.38
CA ALA A 95 -1.88 -14.99 -4.48
C ALA A 95 -1.18 -16.08 -5.29
N THR A 96 0.16 -16.06 -5.34
CA THR A 96 0.91 -17.09 -6.06
C THR A 96 0.85 -18.43 -5.32
N LYS A 97 1.34 -19.50 -6.00
CA LYS A 97 1.44 -20.83 -5.40
C LYS A 97 2.69 -20.99 -4.53
N GLN A 98 3.48 -19.94 -4.34
CA GLN A 98 4.64 -19.97 -3.46
C GLN A 98 4.23 -20.18 -2.01
N GLN A 99 5.10 -20.84 -1.26
CA GLN A 99 4.85 -21.07 0.15
C GLN A 99 4.89 -19.75 0.92
N ARG A 100 3.84 -19.50 1.70
CA ARG A 100 3.80 -18.32 2.56
C ARG A 100 4.64 -18.53 3.83
N PRO A 101 5.12 -17.45 4.45
CA PRO A 101 5.79 -17.54 5.74
C PRO A 101 4.87 -18.16 6.80
N LYS A 102 5.45 -18.79 7.79
CA LYS A 102 4.69 -19.27 8.97
C LYS A 102 4.25 -18.06 9.79
N GLU A 103 3.01 -18.11 10.25
CA GLU A 103 2.41 -17.04 11.03
C GLU A 103 2.57 -17.26 12.54
#